data_20336233e064797639ca42f41961854f
#
_entry.id   20336233e064797639ca42f41961854f
#
_cell.length_a   1.000
_cell.length_b   1.000
_cell.length_c   1.000
_cell.angle_alpha   90.00
_cell.angle_beta   90.00
_cell.angle_gamma   90.00
#
_symmetry.space_group_name_H-M   'P 1'
#
loop_
_entity.id
_entity.type
_entity.pdbx_description
1 polymer ?
#
loop_
_entity_poly.entity_id
_entity_poly.type
_entity_poly.pdbx_seq_one_letter_code
_entity_poly.pdbx_strand_id
1 'polypeptide(L)'
;MKPTPVRRILWVIAILIALGLLMAGLAQAQPVQITDDRGRAVALPRSPQRIVSLLPSLTESVCELEQCHRLVGVDRYSNWPDAVVGKLPKVGGGLDPSIEAIVALKPDVVLLSVSSRASDRLEALGLTVVALEPKTHADVRRVLGVVSDLLGVPRAQGSDRLWRVIDAGVQAAAQSLPPKAKNARVYFEVSRGPYAAGESSFIGESLARLGVRNVVPASLGPFPRLNPEFVVRANPDIIMIGNRSMQAMVPYPGWASMRAIRENRLCVFGPGDSDVVVRPGPR
;
A
#
# COMPACT_ATOMS: atom_id res chain seq x y z
N MET A 1 63.40 -31.73 3.47
CA MET A 1 63.24 -30.85 2.27
C MET A 1 62.57 -29.55 2.71
N LYS A 2 63.25 -28.40 2.60
CA LYS A 2 62.62 -27.09 2.96
C LYS A 2 61.71 -26.67 1.82
N PRO A 3 60.46 -26.20 2.13
CA PRO A 3 59.53 -25.78 1.10
C PRO A 3 60.09 -24.58 0.34
N THR A 4 59.92 -24.61 -0.98
CA THR A 4 60.37 -23.53 -1.88
C THR A 4 59.61 -22.23 -1.57
N PRO A 5 60.22 -21.04 -1.78
CA PRO A 5 59.57 -19.75 -1.45
C PRO A 5 58.21 -19.57 -2.14
N VAL A 6 58.06 -20.10 -3.36
CA VAL A 6 56.79 -20.08 -4.12
C VAL A 6 55.68 -20.86 -3.38
N ARG A 7 56.01 -22.01 -2.77
CA ARG A 7 55.02 -22.83 -2.05
C ARG A 7 54.56 -22.15 -0.74
N ARG A 8 55.42 -21.36 -0.07
CA ARG A 8 55.04 -20.55 1.10
C ARG A 8 54.11 -19.40 0.72
N ILE A 9 54.34 -18.72 -0.39
CA ILE A 9 53.45 -17.65 -0.91
C ILE A 9 52.08 -18.19 -1.24
N LEU A 10 51.98 -19.33 -1.91
CA LEU A 10 50.71 -19.98 -2.24
C LEU A 10 49.90 -20.36 -0.98
N TRP A 11 50.56 -20.85 0.09
CA TRP A 11 49.91 -21.15 1.35
C TRP A 11 49.41 -19.90 2.07
N VAL A 12 50.14 -18.79 2.05
CA VAL A 12 49.70 -17.51 2.63
C VAL A 12 48.50 -16.97 1.89
N ILE A 13 48.50 -17.03 0.55
CA ILE A 13 47.35 -16.60 -0.27
C ILE A 13 46.11 -17.47 0.02
N ALA A 14 46.26 -18.78 0.11
CA ALA A 14 45.16 -19.70 0.43
C ALA A 14 44.58 -19.43 1.82
N ILE A 15 45.41 -19.13 2.83
CA ILE A 15 44.96 -18.78 4.17
C ILE A 15 44.21 -17.42 4.15
N LEU A 16 44.72 -16.43 3.43
CA LEU A 16 44.05 -15.12 3.32
C LEU A 16 42.70 -15.22 2.62
N ILE A 17 42.59 -16.04 1.56
CA ILE A 17 41.34 -16.33 0.87
C ILE A 17 40.37 -17.07 1.82
N ALA A 18 40.85 -18.09 2.53
CA ALA A 18 40.04 -18.83 3.49
C ALA A 18 39.55 -17.94 4.65
N LEU A 19 40.40 -17.03 5.16
CA LEU A 19 40.05 -16.06 6.18
C LEU A 19 39.04 -15.04 5.63
N GLY A 20 39.20 -14.56 4.41
CA GLY A 20 38.29 -13.68 3.72
C GLY A 20 36.89 -14.31 3.51
N LEU A 21 36.88 -15.60 3.13
CA LEU A 21 35.63 -16.36 3.00
C LEU A 21 34.96 -16.63 4.35
N LEU A 22 35.75 -16.85 5.41
CA LEU A 22 35.21 -17.01 6.78
C LEU A 22 34.62 -15.71 7.32
N MET A 23 35.23 -14.55 7.04
CA MET A 23 34.72 -13.24 7.43
C MET A 23 33.51 -12.81 6.61
N ALA A 24 33.41 -13.20 5.34
CA ALA A 24 32.20 -12.98 4.52
C ALA A 24 31.00 -13.78 5.02
N GLY A 25 31.22 -14.93 5.69
CA GLY A 25 30.15 -15.75 6.29
C GLY A 25 29.57 -15.18 7.59
N LEU A 26 30.18 -14.17 8.19
CA LEU A 26 29.76 -13.52 9.43
C LEU A 26 28.95 -12.23 9.20
N ALA A 27 28.33 -12.07 8.04
CA ALA A 27 27.29 -11.06 7.88
C ALA A 27 26.13 -11.39 8.84
N GLN A 28 26.29 -11.00 10.11
CA GLN A 28 25.26 -11.18 11.14
C GLN A 28 24.03 -10.45 10.64
N ALA A 29 22.97 -11.23 10.43
CA ALA A 29 21.66 -10.68 10.14
C ALA A 29 21.31 -9.70 11.27
N GLN A 30 21.24 -8.41 10.97
CA GLN A 30 20.93 -7.41 11.99
C GLN A 30 19.50 -7.61 12.48
N PRO A 31 19.27 -7.58 13.80
CA PRO A 31 17.92 -7.64 14.33
C PRO A 31 17.13 -6.43 13.85
N VAL A 32 15.90 -6.69 13.45
CA VAL A 32 14.96 -5.65 13.00
C VAL A 32 14.05 -5.31 14.18
N GLN A 33 13.95 -4.04 14.48
CA GLN A 33 13.00 -3.54 15.46
C GLN A 33 12.17 -2.41 14.85
N ILE A 34 10.85 -2.56 14.86
CA ILE A 34 9.91 -1.55 14.35
C ILE A 34 8.78 -1.34 15.36
N THR A 35 8.08 -0.21 15.24
CA THR A 35 6.84 0.02 15.98
C THR A 35 5.69 0.01 14.97
N ASP A 36 4.66 -0.79 15.22
CA ASP A 36 3.46 -0.88 14.39
C ASP A 36 2.43 0.21 14.74
N ASP A 37 1.34 0.29 13.98
CA ASP A 37 0.29 1.31 14.17
C ASP A 37 -0.60 1.05 15.40
N ARG A 38 -0.42 -0.07 16.09
CA ARG A 38 -0.99 -0.33 17.43
C ARG A 38 -0.11 0.21 18.55
N GLY A 39 1.07 0.79 18.22
CA GLY A 39 2.08 1.22 19.18
C GLY A 39 2.90 0.08 19.76
N ARG A 40 2.85 -1.12 19.20
CA ARG A 40 3.61 -2.27 19.68
C ARG A 40 4.99 -2.31 19.05
N ALA A 41 6.03 -2.50 19.88
CA ALA A 41 7.37 -2.82 19.40
C ALA A 41 7.42 -4.27 18.92
N VAL A 42 7.79 -4.48 17.67
CA VAL A 42 7.97 -5.79 17.04
C VAL A 42 9.44 -5.99 16.77
N ALA A 43 10.02 -7.06 17.30
CA ALA A 43 11.41 -7.42 17.10
C ALA A 43 11.51 -8.75 16.35
N LEU A 44 12.34 -8.77 15.30
CA LEU A 44 12.68 -9.96 14.56
C LEU A 44 14.21 -10.16 14.61
N PRO A 45 14.71 -11.40 14.72
CA PRO A 45 16.14 -11.66 14.76
C PRO A 45 16.86 -11.29 13.46
N ARG A 46 16.10 -11.19 12.37
CA ARG A 46 16.56 -10.77 11.03
C ARG A 46 15.38 -10.28 10.19
N SER A 47 15.67 -9.64 9.07
CA SER A 47 14.64 -9.30 8.07
C SER A 47 13.86 -10.53 7.63
N PRO A 48 12.50 -10.48 7.62
CA PRO A 48 11.66 -11.61 7.26
C PRO A 48 11.88 -12.03 5.81
N GLN A 49 11.93 -13.34 5.57
CA GLN A 49 12.06 -13.93 4.24
C GLN A 49 10.75 -14.56 3.76
N ARG A 50 9.81 -14.78 4.66
CA ARG A 50 8.50 -15.36 4.37
C ARG A 50 7.42 -14.44 4.92
N ILE A 51 6.74 -13.73 4.04
CA ILE A 51 5.77 -12.70 4.40
C ILE A 51 4.39 -13.12 3.90
N VAL A 52 3.40 -13.09 4.78
CA VAL A 52 1.99 -13.07 4.38
C VAL A 52 1.48 -11.64 4.50
N SER A 53 0.86 -11.11 3.46
CA SER A 53 0.29 -9.76 3.45
C SER A 53 -1.23 -9.80 3.27
N LEU A 54 -1.96 -9.21 4.20
CA LEU A 54 -3.44 -9.20 4.25
C LEU A 54 -4.05 -7.85 3.89
N LEU A 55 -3.25 -6.95 3.30
CA LEU A 55 -3.71 -5.64 2.85
C LEU A 55 -3.05 -5.30 1.51
N PRO A 56 -3.81 -4.97 0.44
CA PRO A 56 -3.24 -4.70 -0.88
C PRO A 56 -2.14 -3.64 -0.89
N SER A 57 -2.33 -2.52 -0.17
CA SER A 57 -1.31 -1.46 -0.10
C SER A 57 0.00 -1.91 0.56
N LEU A 58 -0.04 -2.85 1.51
CA LEU A 58 1.17 -3.43 2.12
C LEU A 58 1.83 -4.44 1.17
N THR A 59 1.04 -5.25 0.44
CA THR A 59 1.53 -6.11 -0.63
C THR A 59 2.28 -5.30 -1.69
N GLU A 60 1.67 -4.21 -2.15
CA GLU A 60 2.26 -3.28 -3.11
C GLU A 60 3.52 -2.62 -2.53
N SER A 61 3.53 -2.24 -1.25
CA SER A 61 4.72 -1.67 -0.59
C SER A 61 5.90 -2.63 -0.56
N VAL A 62 5.67 -3.92 -0.25
CA VAL A 62 6.71 -4.95 -0.31
C VAL A 62 7.27 -5.10 -1.73
N CYS A 63 6.40 -5.05 -2.74
CA CYS A 63 6.80 -5.22 -4.13
C CYS A 63 7.52 -3.99 -4.69
N GLU A 64 7.07 -2.77 -4.39
CA GLU A 64 7.73 -1.54 -4.81
C GLU A 64 9.11 -1.36 -4.15
N LEU A 65 9.31 -1.94 -2.96
CA LEU A 65 10.62 -2.05 -2.33
C LEU A 65 11.48 -3.19 -2.91
N GLU A 66 11.08 -3.79 -4.05
CA GLU A 66 11.79 -4.85 -4.77
C GLU A 66 11.91 -6.17 -3.98
N GLN A 67 11.04 -6.38 -2.97
CA GLN A 67 11.06 -7.55 -2.10
C GLN A 67 9.86 -8.50 -2.32
N CYS A 68 9.20 -8.39 -3.47
CA CYS A 68 8.02 -9.19 -3.84
C CYS A 68 8.26 -10.71 -3.72
N HIS A 69 9.50 -11.16 -3.95
CA HIS A 69 9.92 -12.56 -3.86
C HIS A 69 9.82 -13.16 -2.44
N ARG A 70 9.71 -12.31 -1.41
CA ARG A 70 9.53 -12.74 0.00
C ARG A 70 8.06 -13.02 0.34
N LEU A 71 7.11 -12.60 -0.51
CA LEU A 71 5.70 -12.90 -0.30
C LEU A 71 5.44 -14.38 -0.53
N VAL A 72 4.80 -15.04 0.44
CA VAL A 72 4.40 -16.46 0.37
C VAL A 72 2.89 -16.65 0.36
N GLY A 73 2.12 -15.61 0.64
CA GLY A 73 0.67 -15.58 0.57
C GLY A 73 0.13 -14.16 0.70
N VAL A 74 -1.03 -13.90 0.12
CA VAL A 74 -1.65 -12.59 0.11
C VAL A 74 -3.17 -12.68 0.29
N ASP A 75 -3.80 -11.57 0.66
CA ASP A 75 -5.26 -11.49 0.68
C ASP A 75 -5.87 -11.62 -0.73
N ARG A 76 -7.21 -11.87 -0.79
CA ARG A 76 -7.92 -12.09 -2.06
C ARG A 76 -7.96 -10.85 -2.96
N TYR A 77 -7.75 -9.65 -2.43
CA TYR A 77 -7.83 -8.38 -3.14
C TYR A 77 -6.48 -7.88 -3.63
N SER A 78 -5.38 -8.44 -3.13
CA SER A 78 -4.03 -8.17 -3.62
C SER A 78 -3.86 -8.78 -5.01
N ASN A 79 -3.65 -7.95 -6.01
CA ASN A 79 -3.62 -8.30 -7.44
C ASN A 79 -2.46 -7.67 -8.21
N TRP A 80 -1.57 -6.92 -7.54
CA TRP A 80 -0.46 -6.25 -8.20
C TRP A 80 0.88 -6.48 -7.45
N PRO A 81 2.00 -6.66 -8.20
CA PRO A 81 2.07 -6.92 -9.63
C PRO A 81 1.56 -8.33 -10.00
N ASP A 82 0.69 -8.42 -11.00
CA ASP A 82 -0.01 -9.67 -11.35
C ASP A 82 0.95 -10.82 -11.68
N ALA A 83 2.05 -10.52 -12.36
CA ALA A 83 3.05 -11.52 -12.72
C ALA A 83 3.60 -12.32 -11.52
N VAL A 84 3.63 -11.74 -10.33
CA VAL A 84 4.10 -12.37 -9.08
C VAL A 84 2.90 -12.69 -8.18
N VAL A 85 2.12 -11.68 -7.82
CA VAL A 85 1.04 -11.76 -6.81
C VAL A 85 -0.12 -12.64 -7.29
N GLY A 86 -0.38 -12.67 -8.61
CA GLY A 86 -1.39 -13.55 -9.20
C GLY A 86 -1.14 -15.05 -8.98
N LYS A 87 0.12 -15.45 -8.78
CA LYS A 87 0.53 -16.84 -8.56
C LYS A 87 0.57 -17.26 -7.09
N LEU A 88 0.47 -16.29 -6.17
CA LEU A 88 0.56 -16.57 -4.75
C LEU A 88 -0.76 -17.12 -4.17
N PRO A 89 -0.69 -18.01 -3.16
CA PRO A 89 -1.84 -18.45 -2.41
C PRO A 89 -2.67 -17.30 -1.89
N LYS A 90 -3.99 -17.33 -2.09
CA LYS A 90 -4.95 -16.38 -1.53
C LYS A 90 -5.47 -16.92 -0.20
N VAL A 91 -5.16 -16.22 0.89
CA VAL A 91 -5.47 -16.66 2.25
C VAL A 91 -6.74 -16.01 2.84
N GLY A 92 -7.68 -15.62 2.00
CA GLY A 92 -8.94 -14.99 2.41
C GLY A 92 -8.94 -13.48 2.27
N GLY A 93 -9.86 -12.79 2.93
CA GLY A 93 -9.91 -11.31 2.97
C GLY A 93 -9.09 -10.73 4.10
N GLY A 94 -8.80 -9.42 4.06
CA GLY A 94 -8.06 -8.74 5.14
C GLY A 94 -8.82 -8.74 6.48
N LEU A 95 -10.17 -8.76 6.44
CA LEU A 95 -11.02 -8.81 7.64
C LEU A 95 -11.42 -10.23 8.04
N ASP A 96 -11.42 -11.17 7.10
CA ASP A 96 -11.82 -12.57 7.25
C ASP A 96 -10.79 -13.54 6.65
N PRO A 97 -9.51 -13.51 7.08
CA PRO A 97 -8.49 -14.39 6.55
C PRO A 97 -8.66 -15.82 7.08
N SER A 98 -8.22 -16.80 6.28
CA SER A 98 -8.09 -18.20 6.74
C SER A 98 -6.82 -18.32 7.60
N ILE A 99 -7.02 -18.47 8.89
CA ILE A 99 -5.93 -18.63 9.87
C ILE A 99 -5.13 -19.90 9.55
N GLU A 100 -5.81 -20.99 9.21
CA GLU A 100 -5.22 -22.28 8.88
C GLU A 100 -4.32 -22.18 7.65
N ALA A 101 -4.77 -21.48 6.59
CA ALA A 101 -3.97 -21.25 5.39
C ALA A 101 -2.73 -20.41 5.70
N ILE A 102 -2.85 -19.38 6.54
CA ILE A 102 -1.71 -18.55 6.95
C ILE A 102 -0.68 -19.38 7.71
N VAL A 103 -1.10 -20.15 8.72
CA VAL A 103 -0.22 -21.01 9.52
C VAL A 103 0.50 -22.04 8.66
N ALA A 104 -0.21 -22.66 7.69
CA ALA A 104 0.38 -23.63 6.78
C ALA A 104 1.52 -23.05 5.91
N LEU A 105 1.48 -21.76 5.63
CA LEU A 105 2.53 -21.06 4.87
C LEU A 105 3.79 -20.77 5.71
N LYS A 106 3.77 -20.97 7.04
CA LYS A 106 4.88 -20.76 7.97
C LYS A 106 5.58 -19.41 7.72
N PRO A 107 4.85 -18.28 7.83
CA PRO A 107 5.44 -16.97 7.62
C PRO A 107 6.34 -16.56 8.78
N ASP A 108 7.40 -15.78 8.49
CA ASP A 108 8.21 -15.09 9.52
C ASP A 108 7.43 -13.90 10.10
N VAL A 109 6.57 -13.29 9.28
CA VAL A 109 5.73 -12.14 9.65
C VAL A 109 4.44 -12.12 8.85
N VAL A 110 3.36 -11.66 9.50
CA VAL A 110 2.07 -11.36 8.87
C VAL A 110 1.85 -9.85 8.91
N LEU A 111 1.69 -9.23 7.74
CA LEU A 111 1.34 -7.82 7.59
C LEU A 111 -0.18 -7.69 7.44
N LEU A 112 -0.80 -6.84 8.23
CA LEU A 112 -2.25 -6.65 8.19
C LEU A 112 -2.64 -5.22 8.61
N SER A 113 -3.92 -4.88 8.42
CA SER A 113 -4.50 -3.62 8.89
C SER A 113 -4.76 -3.68 10.40
N VAL A 114 -4.68 -2.52 11.07
CA VAL A 114 -5.07 -2.36 12.48
C VAL A 114 -6.53 -2.81 12.71
N SER A 115 -7.40 -2.64 11.71
CA SER A 115 -8.81 -3.05 11.77
C SER A 115 -9.03 -4.56 11.63
N SER A 116 -7.98 -5.34 11.34
CA SER A 116 -8.10 -6.80 11.20
C SER A 116 -8.35 -7.48 12.55
N ARG A 117 -9.42 -8.28 12.62
CA ARG A 117 -9.76 -9.07 13.81
C ARG A 117 -8.90 -10.33 13.97
N ALA A 118 -8.02 -10.63 13.02
CA ALA A 118 -7.18 -11.81 13.03
C ALA A 118 -5.91 -11.66 13.89
N SER A 119 -5.54 -10.44 14.26
CA SER A 119 -4.28 -10.12 14.96
C SER A 119 -4.05 -10.98 16.20
N ASP A 120 -4.99 -10.94 17.15
CA ASP A 120 -4.84 -11.63 18.43
C ASP A 120 -4.79 -13.16 18.25
N ARG A 121 -5.58 -13.70 17.31
CA ARG A 121 -5.59 -15.13 17.02
C ARG A 121 -4.29 -15.62 16.38
N LEU A 122 -3.72 -14.84 15.48
CA LEU A 122 -2.42 -15.16 14.86
C LEU A 122 -1.29 -15.08 15.87
N GLU A 123 -1.28 -14.05 16.72
CA GLU A 123 -0.31 -13.90 17.80
C GLU A 123 -0.40 -15.03 18.84
N ALA A 124 -1.62 -15.45 19.21
CA ALA A 124 -1.85 -16.60 20.12
C ALA A 124 -1.31 -17.92 19.53
N LEU A 125 -1.18 -18.02 18.21
CA LEU A 125 -0.57 -19.16 17.51
C LEU A 125 0.96 -19.01 17.34
N GLY A 126 1.57 -17.99 17.94
CA GLY A 126 3.01 -17.75 17.91
C GLY A 126 3.52 -17.06 16.64
N LEU A 127 2.63 -16.52 15.81
CA LEU A 127 3.03 -15.77 14.61
C LEU A 127 3.36 -14.32 14.95
N THR A 128 4.41 -13.79 14.35
CA THR A 128 4.72 -12.35 14.44
C THR A 128 3.77 -11.56 13.55
N VAL A 129 3.08 -10.59 14.14
CA VAL A 129 2.12 -9.73 13.45
C VAL A 129 2.61 -8.29 13.46
N VAL A 130 2.54 -7.63 12.31
CA VAL A 130 2.81 -6.19 12.13
C VAL A 130 1.55 -5.55 11.54
N ALA A 131 0.90 -4.70 12.32
CA ALA A 131 -0.33 -4.02 11.92
C ALA A 131 -0.01 -2.60 11.43
N LEU A 132 -0.26 -2.33 10.15
CA LEU A 132 -0.01 -1.04 9.50
C LEU A 132 -1.24 -0.65 8.66
N GLU A 133 -1.71 0.58 8.82
CA GLU A 133 -2.92 1.05 8.13
C GLU A 133 -2.75 2.50 7.67
N PRO A 134 -2.20 2.73 6.46
CA PRO A 134 -2.09 4.07 5.92
C PRO A 134 -3.48 4.63 5.57
N LYS A 135 -3.76 5.88 5.97
CA LYS A 135 -5.03 6.59 5.71
C LYS A 135 -4.84 7.92 4.99
N THR A 136 -3.63 8.46 5.03
CA THR A 136 -3.23 9.74 4.44
C THR A 136 -1.95 9.57 3.62
N HIS A 137 -1.60 10.56 2.81
CA HIS A 137 -0.30 10.58 2.11
C HIS A 137 0.88 10.55 3.09
N ALA A 138 0.76 11.24 4.22
CA ALA A 138 1.77 11.19 5.28
C ALA A 138 1.92 9.78 5.86
N ASP A 139 0.81 9.06 6.05
CA ASP A 139 0.84 7.66 6.49
C ASP A 139 1.46 6.74 5.44
N VAL A 140 1.19 6.94 4.16
CA VAL A 140 1.83 6.16 3.09
C VAL A 140 3.35 6.30 3.18
N ARG A 141 3.86 7.54 3.30
CA ARG A 141 5.30 7.78 3.49
C ARG A 141 5.85 7.08 4.73
N ARG A 142 5.17 7.20 5.86
CA ARG A 142 5.55 6.58 7.13
C ARG A 142 5.56 5.05 7.03
N VAL A 143 4.49 4.46 6.51
CA VAL A 143 4.35 3.00 6.34
C VAL A 143 5.41 2.45 5.40
N LEU A 144 5.70 3.13 4.28
CA LEU A 144 6.81 2.77 3.40
C LEU A 144 8.14 2.73 4.16
N GLY A 145 8.39 3.70 5.05
CA GLY A 145 9.57 3.72 5.92
C GLY A 145 9.62 2.51 6.84
N VAL A 146 8.51 2.20 7.54
CA VAL A 146 8.43 1.04 8.45
C VAL A 146 8.62 -0.28 7.70
N VAL A 147 8.00 -0.43 6.52
CA VAL A 147 8.17 -1.64 5.68
C VAL A 147 9.61 -1.74 5.17
N SER A 148 10.24 -0.61 4.78
CA SER A 148 11.65 -0.57 4.36
C SER A 148 12.56 -1.08 5.48
N ASP A 149 12.38 -0.58 6.72
CA ASP A 149 13.14 -1.02 7.89
C ASP A 149 12.91 -2.50 8.21
N LEU A 150 11.65 -2.95 8.18
CA LEU A 150 11.29 -4.36 8.39
C LEU A 150 11.99 -5.28 7.39
N LEU A 151 12.06 -4.87 6.13
CA LEU A 151 12.68 -5.64 5.05
C LEU A 151 14.20 -5.52 5.00
N GLY A 152 14.79 -4.65 5.84
CA GLY A 152 16.23 -4.36 5.82
C GLY A 152 16.67 -3.62 4.55
N VAL A 153 15.76 -2.89 3.90
CA VAL A 153 16.07 -2.05 2.74
C VAL A 153 16.46 -0.67 3.24
N PRO A 154 17.66 -0.14 2.93
CA PRO A 154 18.05 1.20 3.35
C PRO A 154 17.05 2.24 2.85
N ARG A 155 16.55 3.11 3.72
CA ARG A 155 15.50 4.08 3.39
C ARG A 155 15.84 4.94 2.18
N ALA A 156 17.08 5.38 2.07
CA ALA A 156 17.54 6.22 0.95
C ALA A 156 17.36 5.55 -0.42
N GLN A 157 17.52 4.22 -0.48
CA GLN A 157 17.38 3.39 -1.70
C GLN A 157 15.95 2.87 -1.89
N GLY A 158 15.20 2.68 -0.80
CA GLY A 158 13.83 2.17 -0.76
C GLY A 158 12.78 3.29 -0.59
N SER A 159 12.27 3.42 0.63
CA SER A 159 11.11 4.26 0.94
C SER A 159 11.28 5.74 0.57
N ASP A 160 12.45 6.35 0.80
CA ASP A 160 12.65 7.76 0.48
C ASP A 160 12.73 7.99 -1.04
N ARG A 161 13.32 7.05 -1.79
CA ARG A 161 13.32 7.08 -3.26
C ARG A 161 11.91 6.98 -3.81
N LEU A 162 11.14 6.00 -3.34
CA LEU A 162 9.75 5.80 -3.76
C LEU A 162 8.90 7.02 -3.44
N TRP A 163 9.02 7.55 -2.22
CA TRP A 163 8.25 8.73 -1.84
C TRP A 163 8.55 9.93 -2.73
N ARG A 164 9.81 10.19 -3.07
CA ARG A 164 10.15 11.27 -4.00
C ARG A 164 9.49 11.11 -5.37
N VAL A 165 9.41 9.88 -5.88
CA VAL A 165 8.74 9.59 -7.17
C VAL A 165 7.24 9.85 -7.07
N ILE A 166 6.59 9.36 -6.01
CA ILE A 166 5.15 9.56 -5.77
C ILE A 166 4.84 11.05 -5.66
N ASP A 167 5.58 11.76 -4.80
CA ASP A 167 5.33 13.17 -4.54
C ASP A 167 5.56 14.04 -5.78
N ALA A 168 6.63 13.78 -6.54
CA ALA A 168 6.90 14.44 -7.81
C ALA A 168 5.80 14.15 -8.85
N GLY A 169 5.29 12.92 -8.92
CA GLY A 169 4.18 12.55 -9.81
C GLY A 169 2.90 13.33 -9.49
N VAL A 170 2.53 13.41 -8.21
CA VAL A 170 1.35 14.18 -7.78
C VAL A 170 1.52 15.68 -8.07
N GLN A 171 2.71 16.24 -7.82
CA GLN A 171 3.00 17.64 -8.14
C GLN A 171 2.93 17.92 -9.65
N ALA A 172 3.50 17.05 -10.47
CA ALA A 172 3.44 17.16 -11.92
C ALA A 172 1.99 17.10 -12.43
N ALA A 173 1.17 16.18 -11.89
CA ALA A 173 -0.24 16.08 -12.20
C ALA A 173 -1.00 17.38 -11.84
N ALA A 174 -0.74 17.94 -10.67
CA ALA A 174 -1.34 19.21 -10.22
C ALA A 174 -0.95 20.40 -11.13
N GLN A 175 0.30 20.42 -11.59
CA GLN A 175 0.80 21.46 -12.49
C GLN A 175 0.23 21.33 -13.91
N SER A 176 -0.04 20.11 -14.37
CA SER A 176 -0.59 19.83 -15.69
C SER A 176 -2.08 20.16 -15.82
N LEU A 177 -2.78 20.36 -14.71
CA LEU A 177 -4.21 20.69 -14.76
C LEU A 177 -4.46 22.05 -15.43
N PRO A 178 -5.37 22.11 -16.41
CA PRO A 178 -5.71 23.37 -17.05
C PRO A 178 -6.35 24.34 -16.04
N PRO A 179 -6.13 25.66 -16.18
CA PRO A 179 -6.64 26.67 -15.23
C PRO A 179 -8.14 26.52 -14.92
N LYS A 180 -8.94 26.14 -15.92
CA LYS A 180 -10.39 25.91 -15.76
C LYS A 180 -10.75 24.73 -14.85
N ALA A 181 -9.83 23.79 -14.67
CA ALA A 181 -10.05 22.63 -13.78
C ALA A 181 -9.63 22.92 -12.34
N LYS A 182 -8.79 23.94 -12.12
CA LYS A 182 -8.43 24.38 -10.76
C LYS A 182 -9.67 24.89 -10.04
N ASN A 183 -9.83 24.48 -8.78
CA ASN A 183 -11.01 24.75 -7.97
C ASN A 183 -12.32 24.12 -8.46
N ALA A 184 -12.31 23.24 -9.48
CA ALA A 184 -13.48 22.49 -9.87
C ALA A 184 -14.04 21.72 -8.66
N ARG A 185 -15.35 21.68 -8.53
CA ARG A 185 -16.07 20.99 -7.45
C ARG A 185 -16.27 19.54 -7.86
N VAL A 186 -15.64 18.62 -7.11
CA VAL A 186 -15.62 17.20 -7.42
C VAL A 186 -16.45 16.42 -6.41
N TYR A 187 -17.26 15.52 -6.89
CA TYR A 187 -17.87 14.45 -6.14
C TYR A 187 -17.23 13.12 -6.52
N PHE A 188 -16.72 12.36 -5.55
CA PHE A 188 -16.15 11.04 -5.78
C PHE A 188 -17.03 9.97 -5.11
N GLU A 189 -17.64 9.10 -5.90
CA GLU A 189 -18.40 7.96 -5.41
C GLU A 189 -17.51 6.71 -5.32
N VAL A 190 -17.31 6.20 -4.11
CA VAL A 190 -16.47 5.01 -3.85
C VAL A 190 -17.26 3.71 -3.94
N SER A 191 -18.54 3.76 -3.62
CA SER A 191 -19.45 2.64 -3.80
C SER A 191 -20.90 3.11 -3.84
N ARG A 192 -21.75 2.24 -4.43
CA ARG A 192 -23.17 2.55 -4.52
C ARG A 192 -23.81 2.64 -3.14
N GLY A 193 -24.70 3.66 -2.99
CA GLY A 193 -25.41 3.80 -1.74
C GLY A 193 -25.88 5.20 -1.37
N PRO A 194 -25.43 6.34 -1.97
CA PRO A 194 -24.11 6.68 -2.48
C PRO A 194 -23.09 6.84 -1.33
N TYR A 195 -22.04 6.04 -1.32
CA TYR A 195 -20.91 6.25 -0.43
C TYR A 195 -19.87 7.11 -1.12
N ALA A 196 -19.50 8.21 -0.51
CA ALA A 196 -18.59 9.19 -1.09
C ALA A 196 -17.24 9.22 -0.38
N ALA A 197 -16.20 9.66 -1.10
CA ALA A 197 -14.94 10.06 -0.48
C ALA A 197 -15.07 11.49 0.03
N GLY A 198 -14.97 11.69 1.35
CA GLY A 198 -14.93 13.01 1.99
C GLY A 198 -13.54 13.63 1.95
N GLU A 199 -13.44 14.94 2.28
CA GLU A 199 -12.16 15.66 2.35
C GLU A 199 -11.15 15.00 3.30
N SER A 200 -11.61 14.34 4.37
CA SER A 200 -10.75 13.64 5.35
C SER A 200 -10.29 12.25 4.91
N SER A 201 -10.64 11.79 3.70
CA SER A 201 -10.16 10.53 3.14
C SER A 201 -8.86 10.72 2.35
N PHE A 202 -8.13 9.63 2.08
CA PHE A 202 -6.98 9.62 1.18
C PHE A 202 -7.32 10.20 -0.21
N ILE A 203 -8.50 9.84 -0.75
CA ILE A 203 -9.00 10.37 -2.01
C ILE A 203 -9.23 11.88 -1.91
N GLY A 204 -9.86 12.34 -0.80
CA GLY A 204 -10.08 13.77 -0.55
C GLY A 204 -8.79 14.56 -0.45
N GLU A 205 -7.78 14.03 0.23
CA GLU A 205 -6.44 14.61 0.30
C GLU A 205 -5.78 14.67 -1.09
N SER A 206 -5.92 13.61 -1.91
CA SER A 206 -5.43 13.57 -3.28
C SER A 206 -6.08 14.65 -4.15
N LEU A 207 -7.40 14.82 -4.05
CA LEU A 207 -8.13 15.88 -4.75
C LEU A 207 -7.64 17.27 -4.33
N ALA A 208 -7.44 17.51 -3.04
CA ALA A 208 -6.90 18.76 -2.53
C ALA A 208 -5.49 19.05 -3.04
N ARG A 209 -4.61 18.04 -3.10
CA ARG A 209 -3.26 18.15 -3.66
C ARG A 209 -3.26 18.48 -5.16
N LEU A 210 -4.28 18.03 -5.88
CA LEU A 210 -4.49 18.41 -7.29
C LEU A 210 -5.04 19.84 -7.45
N GLY A 211 -5.46 20.50 -6.38
CA GLY A 211 -6.02 21.85 -6.42
C GLY A 211 -7.48 21.90 -6.83
N VAL A 212 -8.23 20.82 -6.67
CA VAL A 212 -9.68 20.76 -6.86
C VAL A 212 -10.41 20.71 -5.51
N ARG A 213 -11.72 20.97 -5.48
CA ARG A 213 -12.53 21.03 -4.27
C ARG A 213 -13.43 19.81 -4.16
N ASN A 214 -13.32 19.08 -3.07
CA ASN A 214 -14.27 18.03 -2.74
C ASN A 214 -15.60 18.66 -2.27
N VAL A 215 -16.73 18.18 -2.77
CA VAL A 215 -18.06 18.66 -2.32
C VAL A 215 -18.53 18.02 -1.01
N VAL A 216 -17.81 17.01 -0.53
CA VAL A 216 -18.14 16.29 0.71
C VAL A 216 -17.19 16.74 1.83
N PRO A 217 -17.65 17.58 2.77
CA PRO A 217 -16.81 18.20 3.77
C PRO A 217 -16.26 17.17 4.77
N ALA A 218 -15.10 17.47 5.36
CA ALA A 218 -14.41 16.62 6.34
C ALA A 218 -15.28 16.28 7.56
N SER A 219 -16.22 17.16 7.93
CA SER A 219 -17.14 16.96 9.06
C SER A 219 -18.08 15.77 8.93
N LEU A 220 -18.29 15.27 7.70
CA LEU A 220 -19.08 14.07 7.44
C LEU A 220 -18.28 12.76 7.56
N GLY A 221 -16.97 12.87 7.79
CA GLY A 221 -16.05 11.72 7.87
C GLY A 221 -15.47 11.31 6.51
N PRO A 222 -14.58 10.29 6.52
CA PRO A 222 -13.84 9.92 5.32
C PRO A 222 -14.68 9.23 4.24
N PHE A 223 -15.69 8.43 4.62
CA PHE A 223 -16.53 7.68 3.68
C PHE A 223 -18.00 7.69 4.09
N PRO A 224 -18.65 8.88 4.09
CA PRO A 224 -20.03 8.97 4.50
C PRO A 224 -20.97 8.34 3.46
N ARG A 225 -22.05 7.72 3.95
CA ARG A 225 -23.23 7.45 3.12
C ARG A 225 -24.05 8.73 3.03
N LEU A 226 -24.25 9.23 1.82
CA LEU A 226 -24.96 10.48 1.59
C LEU A 226 -26.43 10.24 1.22
N ASN A 227 -27.27 11.25 1.46
CA ASN A 227 -28.53 11.33 0.76
C ASN A 227 -28.27 11.77 -0.71
N PRO A 228 -28.84 11.12 -1.73
CA PRO A 228 -28.70 11.53 -3.12
C PRO A 228 -29.02 13.01 -3.38
N GLU A 229 -29.99 13.57 -2.66
CA GLU A 229 -30.35 15.00 -2.73
C GLU A 229 -29.21 15.93 -2.29
N PHE A 230 -28.35 15.50 -1.37
CA PHE A 230 -27.16 16.26 -0.97
C PHE A 230 -26.25 16.49 -2.19
N VAL A 231 -26.03 15.45 -3.00
CA VAL A 231 -25.18 15.53 -4.19
C VAL A 231 -25.82 16.43 -5.25
N VAL A 232 -27.15 16.34 -5.42
CA VAL A 232 -27.92 17.22 -6.34
C VAL A 232 -27.77 18.68 -5.91
N ARG A 233 -27.97 19.00 -4.63
CA ARG A 233 -27.80 20.38 -4.10
C ARG A 233 -26.35 20.85 -4.20
N ALA A 234 -25.40 19.95 -3.96
CA ALA A 234 -24.00 20.26 -4.14
C ALA A 234 -23.65 20.59 -5.58
N ASN A 235 -24.37 20.04 -6.55
CA ASN A 235 -24.21 20.27 -7.98
C ASN A 235 -22.74 20.33 -8.44
N PRO A 236 -21.99 19.22 -8.34
CA PRO A 236 -20.56 19.18 -8.67
C PRO A 236 -20.30 19.52 -10.13
N ASP A 237 -19.08 20.03 -10.42
CA ASP A 237 -18.61 20.26 -11.77
C ASP A 237 -18.16 18.96 -12.43
N ILE A 238 -17.66 18.01 -11.64
CA ILE A 238 -17.14 16.71 -12.08
C ILE A 238 -17.65 15.63 -11.11
N ILE A 239 -18.08 14.51 -11.66
CA ILE A 239 -18.37 13.29 -10.89
C ILE A 239 -17.32 12.25 -11.25
N MET A 240 -16.66 11.69 -10.24
CA MET A 240 -15.71 10.60 -10.36
C MET A 240 -16.28 9.33 -9.73
N ILE A 241 -16.14 8.19 -10.40
CA ILE A 241 -16.73 6.93 -9.97
C ILE A 241 -15.74 5.80 -10.21
N GLY A 242 -15.53 4.96 -9.19
CA GLY A 242 -14.82 3.70 -9.33
C GLY A 242 -15.64 2.70 -10.18
N ASN A 243 -14.98 1.87 -10.98
CA ASN A 243 -15.63 0.95 -11.91
C ASN A 243 -16.64 -0.02 -11.24
N ARG A 244 -16.39 -0.42 -9.98
CA ARG A 244 -17.33 -1.31 -9.26
C ARG A 244 -18.69 -0.66 -9.01
N SER A 245 -18.76 0.67 -8.95
CA SER A 245 -20.00 1.43 -8.80
C SER A 245 -20.78 1.57 -10.11
N MET A 246 -20.10 1.46 -11.26
CA MET A 246 -20.72 1.65 -12.59
C MET A 246 -21.62 0.51 -13.03
N GLN A 247 -21.32 -0.73 -12.67
CA GLN A 247 -22.09 -1.91 -13.14
C GLN A 247 -23.57 -1.90 -12.74
N ALA A 248 -24.01 -0.89 -12.00
CA ALA A 248 -25.38 -0.76 -11.50
C ALA A 248 -25.90 0.68 -11.59
N MET A 249 -25.43 1.52 -12.52
CA MET A 249 -25.95 2.90 -12.65
C MET A 249 -27.37 2.95 -13.18
N VAL A 250 -28.32 2.69 -12.26
CA VAL A 250 -29.59 3.43 -12.32
C VAL A 250 -29.28 4.80 -11.74
N PRO A 251 -29.47 5.90 -12.48
CA PRO A 251 -29.26 7.24 -11.95
C PRO A 251 -30.08 7.43 -10.68
N TYR A 252 -29.49 8.03 -9.64
CA TYR A 252 -30.28 8.42 -8.50
C TYR A 252 -31.30 9.51 -8.91
N PRO A 253 -32.47 9.58 -8.26
CA PRO A 253 -33.45 10.62 -8.54
C PRO A 253 -32.83 12.02 -8.50
N GLY A 254 -33.13 12.84 -9.51
CA GLY A 254 -32.64 14.21 -9.63
C GLY A 254 -31.23 14.37 -10.22
N TRP A 255 -30.45 13.30 -10.37
CA TRP A 255 -29.07 13.40 -10.87
C TRP A 255 -28.97 13.88 -12.31
N ALA A 256 -29.97 13.60 -13.14
CA ALA A 256 -30.01 14.09 -14.53
C ALA A 256 -30.00 15.63 -14.63
N SER A 257 -30.41 16.35 -13.59
CA SER A 257 -30.40 17.82 -13.55
C SER A 257 -29.03 18.42 -13.23
N MET A 258 -28.09 17.63 -12.69
CA MET A 258 -26.77 18.14 -12.30
C MET A 258 -25.95 18.54 -13.52
N ARG A 259 -25.14 19.60 -13.35
CA ARG A 259 -24.28 20.15 -14.39
C ARG A 259 -23.30 19.10 -14.92
N ALA A 260 -22.64 18.33 -14.03
CA ALA A 260 -21.70 17.31 -14.42
C ALA A 260 -22.31 16.25 -15.35
N ILE A 261 -23.56 15.86 -15.15
CA ILE A 261 -24.28 14.90 -15.99
C ILE A 261 -24.65 15.53 -17.34
N ARG A 262 -25.26 16.73 -17.32
CA ARG A 262 -25.68 17.40 -18.56
C ARG A 262 -24.53 17.76 -19.49
N GLU A 263 -23.36 18.06 -18.93
CA GLU A 263 -22.15 18.43 -19.68
C GLU A 263 -21.22 17.23 -19.92
N ASN A 264 -21.69 16.00 -19.62
CA ASN A 264 -20.92 14.75 -19.75
C ASN A 264 -19.54 14.79 -19.06
N ARG A 265 -19.50 15.36 -17.85
CA ARG A 265 -18.30 15.46 -17.01
C ARG A 265 -18.26 14.34 -15.97
N LEU A 266 -18.40 13.13 -16.46
CA LEU A 266 -18.36 11.90 -15.67
C LEU A 266 -17.02 11.21 -15.94
N CYS A 267 -16.18 11.07 -14.90
CA CYS A 267 -14.93 10.32 -14.95
C CYS A 267 -15.13 8.94 -14.30
N VAL A 268 -14.97 7.90 -15.10
CA VAL A 268 -15.08 6.51 -14.63
C VAL A 268 -13.73 5.85 -14.70
N PHE A 269 -13.24 5.40 -13.56
CA PHE A 269 -11.97 4.69 -13.48
C PHE A 269 -12.12 3.24 -13.91
N GLY A 270 -11.23 2.74 -14.76
CA GLY A 270 -11.11 1.32 -15.07
C GLY A 270 -10.73 0.49 -13.81
N PRO A 271 -10.81 -0.85 -13.87
CA PRO A 271 -10.55 -1.69 -12.69
C PRO A 271 -9.18 -1.45 -12.07
N GLY A 272 -8.12 -1.36 -12.88
CA GLY A 272 -6.75 -1.13 -12.43
C GLY A 272 -6.56 0.26 -11.84
N ASP A 273 -7.08 1.30 -12.51
CA ASP A 273 -7.00 2.68 -12.05
C ASP A 273 -7.82 2.90 -10.77
N SER A 274 -9.00 2.27 -10.70
CA SER A 274 -9.83 2.30 -9.49
C SER A 274 -9.09 1.75 -8.27
N ASP A 275 -8.37 0.64 -8.44
CA ASP A 275 -7.56 0.06 -7.35
C ASP A 275 -6.46 1.03 -6.88
N VAL A 276 -5.78 1.73 -7.80
CA VAL A 276 -4.76 2.73 -7.45
C VAL A 276 -5.36 3.89 -6.67
N VAL A 277 -6.48 4.44 -7.14
CA VAL A 277 -7.10 5.63 -6.52
C VAL A 277 -7.66 5.35 -5.13
N VAL A 278 -8.18 4.13 -4.87
CA VAL A 278 -8.83 3.80 -3.60
C VAL A 278 -7.88 3.20 -2.55
N ARG A 279 -6.65 2.84 -2.92
CA ARG A 279 -5.68 2.20 -2.02
C ARG A 279 -4.63 3.21 -1.55
N PRO A 280 -4.60 3.58 -0.26
CA PRO A 280 -3.49 4.36 0.28
C PRO A 280 -2.18 3.56 0.22
N GLY A 281 -1.43 3.70 -0.85
CA GLY A 281 -0.26 2.89 -1.14
C GLY A 281 0.77 3.58 -2.03
N PRO A 282 1.81 2.85 -2.46
CA PRO A 282 2.94 3.41 -3.21
C PRO A 282 2.68 3.61 -4.70
N ARG A 283 1.52 3.21 -5.21
CA ARG A 283 1.15 3.36 -6.62
C ARG A 283 0.32 4.59 -6.87
#